data_622201667f234f135a857195526f3df9
#
_entry.id   622201667f234f135a857195526f3df9
#
_cell.length_a   1.000
_cell.length_b   1.000
_cell.length_c   1.000
_cell.angle_alpha   90.00
_cell.angle_beta   90.00
_cell.angle_gamma   90.00
#
_symmetry.space_group_name_H-M   'P 1'
#
loop_
_entity.id
_entity.type
_entity.pdbx_description
1 polymer ?
#
loop_
_entity_poly.entity_id
_entity_poly.type
_entity_poly.pdbx_seq_one_letter_code
_entity_poly.pdbx_strand_id
1 'polypeptide(L)'
;MSRKPSRLLALVLLTALCCLLLAPCALAFERVDLTHPLKFAIQADDNEDDTHLPGVTFQLYQVADMDADARFALRSPYSTLNIDINALKNAADWAAASEAMKALTASETPDFTGTTDENGRVAFAGLNPGLYLVSGTPVIIGGWAYSFQSFLTSVPTPNVDDEWQYDVLSTIKLERSPALIDLECVKVWDDDNRGTYRPVQIEIHLMQD
;
A
#
# COMPACT_ATOMS: atom_id res chain seq x y z
N MET A 1 -45.48 7.84 61.44
CA MET A 1 -45.27 9.08 60.73
C MET A 1 -44.52 8.79 59.43
N SER A 2 -45.25 8.65 58.31
CA SER A 2 -44.67 8.41 57.00
C SER A 2 -44.26 9.79 56.40
N ARG A 3 -42.97 10.05 56.29
CA ARG A 3 -42.46 11.24 55.59
C ARG A 3 -42.53 10.97 54.10
N LYS A 4 -43.41 11.68 53.37
CA LYS A 4 -43.45 11.70 51.91
C LYS A 4 -42.12 12.28 51.41
N PRO A 5 -41.40 11.60 50.51
CA PRO A 5 -40.19 12.19 49.94
C PRO A 5 -40.55 13.51 49.26
N SER A 6 -39.73 14.56 49.50
CA SER A 6 -40.01 15.86 48.89
C SER A 6 -39.90 15.72 47.37
N ARG A 7 -40.79 16.42 46.65
CA ARG A 7 -40.81 16.43 45.15
C ARG A 7 -39.43 16.80 44.57
N LEU A 8 -38.65 17.56 45.32
CA LEU A 8 -37.28 17.91 44.99
C LEU A 8 -36.33 16.71 44.99
N LEU A 9 -36.43 15.82 45.98
CA LEU A 9 -35.62 14.60 46.08
C LEU A 9 -35.96 13.61 44.94
N ALA A 10 -37.24 13.50 44.57
CA ALA A 10 -37.68 12.66 43.47
C ALA A 10 -37.17 13.20 42.13
N LEU A 11 -37.15 14.54 41.95
CA LEU A 11 -36.64 15.18 40.75
C LEU A 11 -35.10 14.97 40.60
N VAL A 12 -34.34 15.12 41.67
CA VAL A 12 -32.90 14.90 41.69
C VAL A 12 -32.55 13.44 41.40
N LEU A 13 -33.31 12.49 41.96
CA LEU A 13 -33.14 11.06 41.66
C LEU A 13 -33.48 10.72 40.21
N LEU A 14 -34.50 11.35 39.64
CA LEU A 14 -34.92 11.14 38.26
C LEU A 14 -33.88 11.71 37.28
N THR A 15 -33.31 12.89 37.58
CA THR A 15 -32.23 13.48 36.72
C THR A 15 -30.93 12.66 36.84
N ALA A 16 -30.57 12.19 38.00
CA ALA A 16 -29.43 11.30 38.19
C ALA A 16 -29.58 9.97 37.44
N LEU A 17 -30.80 9.39 37.46
CA LEU A 17 -31.10 8.18 36.70
C LEU A 17 -31.09 8.42 35.18
N CYS A 18 -31.60 9.55 34.70
CA CYS A 18 -31.50 9.92 33.27
C CYS A 18 -30.04 10.14 32.84
N CYS A 19 -29.18 10.77 33.65
CA CYS A 19 -27.78 10.92 33.35
C CYS A 19 -27.01 9.58 33.28
N LEU A 20 -27.41 8.60 34.12
CA LEU A 20 -26.84 7.24 34.06
C LEU A 20 -27.31 6.46 32.82
N LEU A 21 -28.52 6.73 32.31
CA LEU A 21 -29.05 6.07 31.11
C LEU A 21 -28.55 6.75 29.80
N LEU A 22 -28.00 7.95 29.87
CA LEU A 22 -27.42 8.68 28.77
C LEU A 22 -25.88 8.53 28.73
N ALA A 23 -25.28 7.61 29.48
CA ALA A 23 -23.88 7.26 29.28
C ALA A 23 -23.76 6.83 27.80
N PRO A 24 -23.03 7.56 26.95
CA PRO A 24 -22.78 7.09 25.61
C PRO A 24 -22.14 5.70 25.77
N CYS A 25 -22.73 4.65 25.17
CA CYS A 25 -21.98 3.47 24.84
C CYS A 25 -20.89 3.97 23.88
N ALA A 26 -19.75 4.40 24.40
CA ALA A 26 -18.55 4.43 23.63
C ALA A 26 -18.35 2.97 23.21
N LEU A 27 -18.71 2.64 21.96
CA LEU A 27 -18.28 1.41 21.33
C LEU A 27 -16.76 1.52 21.37
N ALA A 28 -16.16 0.90 22.39
CA ALA A 28 -14.72 0.79 22.45
C ALA A 28 -14.33 -0.06 21.24
N PHE A 29 -13.58 0.54 20.32
CA PHE A 29 -12.97 -0.20 19.22
C PHE A 29 -12.26 -1.42 19.83
N GLU A 30 -12.52 -2.62 19.28
CA GLU A 30 -11.94 -3.84 19.81
C GLU A 30 -10.41 -3.74 19.71
N ARG A 31 -9.72 -4.12 20.79
CA ARG A 31 -8.27 -4.11 20.83
C ARG A 31 -7.69 -5.13 19.85
N VAL A 32 -6.58 -4.77 19.21
CA VAL A 32 -5.86 -5.68 18.30
C VAL A 32 -5.36 -6.89 19.07
N ASP A 33 -5.66 -8.10 18.58
CA ASP A 33 -5.00 -9.33 19.05
C ASP A 33 -3.62 -9.45 18.39
N LEU A 34 -2.58 -9.03 19.11
CA LEU A 34 -1.21 -9.05 18.63
C LEU A 34 -0.62 -10.47 18.48
N THR A 35 -1.35 -11.50 18.95
CA THR A 35 -0.91 -12.90 18.88
C THR A 35 -1.53 -13.66 17.72
N HIS A 36 -2.53 -13.08 17.07
CA HIS A 36 -3.20 -13.70 15.94
C HIS A 36 -2.24 -13.84 14.74
N PRO A 37 -2.19 -15.01 14.05
CA PRO A 37 -1.39 -15.17 12.85
C PRO A 37 -1.81 -14.20 11.74
N LEU A 38 -0.84 -13.50 11.17
CA LEU A 38 -1.08 -12.49 10.16
C LEU A 38 -0.75 -13.00 8.76
N LYS A 39 -1.60 -12.65 7.79
CA LYS A 39 -1.35 -12.84 6.37
C LYS A 39 -1.63 -11.54 5.62
N PHE A 40 -0.83 -11.27 4.63
CA PHE A 40 -1.02 -10.16 3.71
C PHE A 40 -0.87 -10.65 2.29
N ALA A 41 -1.82 -10.36 1.43
CA ALA A 41 -1.77 -10.70 0.02
C ALA A 41 -1.95 -9.45 -0.85
N ILE A 42 -1.33 -9.47 -2.01
CA ILE A 42 -1.46 -8.43 -3.03
C ILE A 42 -2.02 -9.07 -4.28
N GLN A 43 -3.04 -8.43 -4.85
CA GLN A 43 -3.56 -8.74 -6.18
C GLN A 43 -3.10 -7.65 -7.14
N ALA A 44 -2.38 -8.05 -8.20
CA ALA A 44 -1.83 -7.17 -9.22
C ALA A 44 -2.55 -7.45 -10.54
N ASP A 45 -3.52 -6.60 -10.87
CA ASP A 45 -4.33 -6.71 -12.07
C ASP A 45 -4.30 -5.40 -12.84
N ASP A 46 -4.25 -5.50 -14.17
CA ASP A 46 -4.54 -4.39 -15.07
C ASP A 46 -6.06 -4.32 -15.28
N ASN A 47 -6.70 -3.37 -14.58
CA ASN A 47 -8.15 -3.20 -14.64
C ASN A 47 -8.67 -2.68 -16.00
N GLU A 48 -7.79 -2.20 -16.90
CA GLU A 48 -8.21 -1.74 -18.22
C GLU A 48 -8.46 -2.91 -19.16
N ASP A 49 -7.66 -3.97 -19.06
CA ASP A 49 -7.74 -5.15 -19.91
C ASP A 49 -8.17 -6.41 -19.15
N ASP A 50 -8.52 -6.30 -17.87
CA ASP A 50 -8.86 -7.41 -16.97
C ASP A 50 -7.78 -8.51 -16.99
N THR A 51 -6.50 -8.07 -16.97
CA THR A 51 -5.35 -8.96 -17.14
C THR A 51 -4.57 -9.07 -15.82
N HIS A 52 -4.29 -10.31 -15.42
CA HIS A 52 -3.40 -10.56 -14.28
C HIS A 52 -1.96 -10.23 -14.64
N LEU A 53 -1.20 -9.69 -13.67
CA LEU A 53 0.21 -9.36 -13.85
C LEU A 53 1.11 -10.36 -13.11
N PRO A 54 1.52 -11.47 -13.76
CA PRO A 54 2.46 -12.43 -13.17
C PRO A 54 3.89 -11.88 -13.20
N GLY A 55 4.73 -12.37 -12.28
CA GLY A 55 6.15 -12.04 -12.26
C GLY A 55 6.50 -10.68 -11.67
N VAL A 56 5.52 -9.94 -11.12
CA VAL A 56 5.77 -8.67 -10.42
C VAL A 56 6.35 -8.97 -9.05
N THR A 57 7.50 -8.40 -8.75
CA THR A 57 8.13 -8.52 -7.43
C THR A 57 7.69 -7.40 -6.51
N PHE A 58 7.14 -7.77 -5.35
CA PHE A 58 6.79 -6.85 -4.27
C PHE A 58 7.73 -7.00 -3.09
N GLN A 59 8.05 -5.87 -2.49
CA GLN A 59 8.88 -5.74 -1.28
C GLN A 59 8.07 -5.07 -0.19
N LEU A 60 8.14 -5.62 1.02
CA LEU A 60 7.48 -5.07 2.21
C LEU A 60 8.56 -4.65 3.22
N TYR A 61 8.41 -3.45 3.73
CA TYR A 61 9.25 -2.88 4.79
C TYR A 61 8.38 -2.55 5.99
N GLN A 62 8.61 -3.15 7.14
CA GLN A 62 7.89 -2.81 8.37
C GLN A 62 8.39 -1.46 8.89
N VAL A 63 7.64 -0.40 8.61
CA VAL A 63 8.01 0.98 8.94
C VAL A 63 7.62 1.38 10.36
N ALA A 64 6.63 0.70 10.95
CA ALA A 64 6.21 0.91 12.34
C ALA A 64 5.71 -0.37 12.99
N ASP A 65 5.88 -0.47 14.31
CA ASP A 65 5.22 -1.45 15.15
C ASP A 65 3.82 -0.96 15.52
N MET A 66 2.87 -1.88 15.74
CA MET A 66 1.52 -1.58 16.19
C MET A 66 1.31 -2.12 17.61
N ASP A 67 0.71 -1.31 18.47
CA ASP A 67 0.28 -1.76 19.79
C ASP A 67 -1.17 -2.27 19.80
N ALA A 68 -1.62 -2.81 20.93
CA ALA A 68 -2.97 -3.35 21.07
C ALA A 68 -4.08 -2.28 21.00
N ASP A 69 -3.74 -1.01 21.12
CA ASP A 69 -4.65 0.13 20.95
C ASP A 69 -4.58 0.71 19.53
N ALA A 70 -3.99 -0.05 18.58
CA ALA A 70 -3.79 0.30 17.17
C ALA A 70 -2.94 1.56 16.95
N ARG A 71 -2.03 1.89 17.85
CA ARG A 71 -1.10 3.00 17.69
C ARG A 71 0.20 2.52 17.06
N PHE A 72 0.73 3.33 16.19
CA PHE A 72 1.98 3.06 15.49
C PHE A 72 3.16 3.74 16.15
N ALA A 73 4.27 3.01 16.30
CA ALA A 73 5.56 3.52 16.69
C ALA A 73 6.56 3.30 15.54
N LEU A 74 7.01 4.40 14.89
CA LEU A 74 7.94 4.33 13.77
C LEU A 74 9.26 3.67 14.16
N ARG A 75 9.71 2.72 13.34
CA ARG A 75 11.01 2.03 13.48
C ARG A 75 12.13 2.86 12.85
N SER A 76 13.38 2.62 13.27
CA SER A 76 14.54 3.14 12.53
C SER A 76 14.64 2.44 11.16
N PRO A 77 14.99 3.17 10.06
CA PRO A 77 15.36 4.59 10.02
C PRO A 77 14.17 5.56 9.89
N TYR A 78 12.94 5.07 9.73
CA TYR A 78 11.73 5.89 9.41
C TYR A 78 11.38 6.88 10.51
N SER A 79 11.75 6.59 11.78
CA SER A 79 11.57 7.52 12.91
C SER A 79 12.35 8.83 12.76
N THR A 80 13.35 8.88 11.88
CA THR A 80 14.12 10.11 11.59
C THR A 80 13.35 11.15 10.78
N LEU A 81 12.25 10.74 10.13
CA LEU A 81 11.42 11.62 9.30
C LEU A 81 10.58 12.61 10.14
N ASN A 82 10.49 12.44 11.48
CA ASN A 82 9.67 13.25 12.36
C ASN A 82 8.19 13.36 11.94
N ILE A 83 7.64 12.29 11.35
CA ILE A 83 6.23 12.19 10.96
C ILE A 83 5.43 11.67 12.15
N ASP A 84 4.38 12.39 12.57
CA ASP A 84 3.39 11.83 13.50
C ASP A 84 2.41 10.96 12.73
N ILE A 85 2.77 9.66 12.59
CA ILE A 85 2.01 8.70 11.81
C ILE A 85 0.58 8.48 12.34
N ASN A 86 0.35 8.71 13.64
CA ASN A 86 -0.95 8.56 14.26
C ASN A 86 -1.85 9.80 14.07
N ALA A 87 -1.30 10.90 13.56
CA ALA A 87 -2.05 12.13 13.31
C ALA A 87 -2.47 12.30 11.84
N LEU A 88 -2.06 11.40 10.94
CA LEU A 88 -2.42 11.46 9.52
C LEU A 88 -3.92 11.20 9.33
N LYS A 89 -4.61 12.07 8.56
CA LYS A 89 -6.08 12.06 8.48
C LYS A 89 -6.63 11.84 7.06
N ASN A 90 -5.86 12.16 6.04
CA ASN A 90 -6.34 12.14 4.67
C ASN A 90 -5.37 11.40 3.74
N ALA A 91 -5.86 11.05 2.56
CA ALA A 91 -5.08 10.29 1.58
C ALA A 91 -3.79 11.00 1.12
N ALA A 92 -3.79 12.35 1.09
CA ALA A 92 -2.60 13.11 0.68
C ALA A 92 -1.49 13.03 1.74
N ASP A 93 -1.83 13.10 3.03
CA ASP A 93 -0.88 12.94 4.13
C ASP A 93 -0.25 11.54 4.11
N TRP A 94 -1.06 10.50 3.91
CA TRP A 94 -0.59 9.12 3.79
C TRP A 94 0.30 8.91 2.56
N ALA A 95 -0.05 9.50 1.42
CA ALA A 95 0.77 9.44 0.21
C ALA A 95 2.13 10.13 0.41
N ALA A 96 2.15 11.32 1.01
CA ALA A 96 3.37 12.05 1.32
C ALA A 96 4.27 11.26 2.30
N ALA A 97 3.69 10.63 3.33
CA ALA A 97 4.42 9.77 4.25
C ALA A 97 5.02 8.55 3.53
N SER A 98 4.24 7.91 2.64
CA SER A 98 4.70 6.77 1.83
C SER A 98 5.92 7.14 0.97
N GLU A 99 5.87 8.26 0.26
CA GLU A 99 6.97 8.73 -0.59
C GLU A 99 8.22 9.08 0.24
N ALA A 100 8.05 9.74 1.40
CA ALA A 100 9.16 10.05 2.28
C ALA A 100 9.84 8.78 2.83
N MET A 101 9.05 7.77 3.20
CA MET A 101 9.56 6.48 3.68
C MET A 101 10.22 5.68 2.56
N LYS A 102 9.64 5.68 1.34
CA LYS A 102 10.21 5.04 0.16
C LYS A 102 11.62 5.55 -0.15
N ALA A 103 11.88 6.84 0.02
CA ALA A 103 13.21 7.41 -0.21
C ALA A 103 14.30 6.79 0.68
N LEU A 104 13.94 6.27 1.84
CA LEU A 104 14.88 5.61 2.76
C LEU A 104 15.11 4.12 2.41
N THR A 105 14.22 3.47 1.65
CA THR A 105 14.33 2.03 1.37
C THR A 105 15.53 1.68 0.47
N ALA A 106 16.12 2.65 -0.22
CA ALA A 106 17.28 2.43 -1.09
C ALA A 106 18.51 1.84 -0.36
N SER A 107 18.60 2.07 0.96
CA SER A 107 19.66 1.54 1.83
C SER A 107 19.19 0.44 2.78
N GLU A 108 17.91 0.07 2.72
CA GLU A 108 17.30 -0.91 3.61
C GLU A 108 17.08 -2.25 2.91
N THR A 109 17.13 -3.32 3.70
CA THR A 109 16.72 -4.65 3.22
C THR A 109 15.23 -4.82 3.50
N PRO A 110 14.41 -5.27 2.52
CA PRO A 110 13.00 -5.54 2.77
C PRO A 110 12.84 -6.66 3.78
N ASP A 111 11.85 -6.53 4.68
CA ASP A 111 11.49 -7.59 5.63
C ASP A 111 10.90 -8.80 4.90
N PHE A 112 10.17 -8.56 3.81
CA PHE A 112 9.61 -9.62 2.97
C PHE A 112 9.76 -9.25 1.49
N THR A 113 9.99 -10.27 0.66
CA THR A 113 9.99 -10.15 -0.81
C THR A 113 9.22 -11.33 -1.39
N GLY A 114 8.39 -11.07 -2.38
CA GLY A 114 7.61 -12.09 -3.07
C GLY A 114 7.26 -11.66 -4.49
N THR A 115 6.97 -12.64 -5.33
CA THR A 115 6.65 -12.42 -6.74
C THR A 115 5.27 -12.98 -7.04
N THR A 116 4.48 -12.26 -7.83
CA THR A 116 3.11 -12.68 -8.21
C THR A 116 3.14 -13.94 -9.06
N ASP A 117 2.18 -14.80 -8.80
CA ASP A 117 1.92 -16.03 -9.57
C ASP A 117 1.19 -15.75 -10.90
N GLU A 118 0.78 -16.80 -11.59
CA GLU A 118 0.04 -16.73 -12.88
C GLU A 118 -1.30 -16.01 -12.76
N ASN A 119 -1.87 -15.92 -11.56
CA ASN A 119 -3.10 -15.18 -11.26
C ASN A 119 -2.84 -13.76 -10.77
N GLY A 120 -1.61 -13.24 -10.89
CA GLY A 120 -1.25 -11.91 -10.43
C GLY A 120 -1.22 -11.78 -8.90
N ARG A 121 -1.14 -12.87 -8.15
CA ARG A 121 -1.23 -12.87 -6.69
C ARG A 121 0.08 -13.23 -6.02
N VAL A 122 0.42 -12.49 -4.96
CA VAL A 122 1.49 -12.84 -4.03
C VAL A 122 0.95 -12.77 -2.60
N ALA A 123 1.42 -13.67 -1.72
CA ALA A 123 1.02 -13.72 -0.33
C ALA A 123 2.23 -13.83 0.60
N PHE A 124 2.13 -13.15 1.74
CA PHE A 124 3.13 -13.10 2.80
C PHE A 124 2.50 -13.61 4.09
N ALA A 125 3.27 -14.35 4.87
CA ALA A 125 2.84 -14.89 6.15
C ALA A 125 3.94 -14.68 7.20
N GLY A 126 3.56 -14.77 8.49
CA GLY A 126 4.53 -14.59 9.57
C GLY A 126 4.91 -13.12 9.79
N LEU A 127 4.03 -12.20 9.38
CA LEU A 127 4.19 -10.77 9.65
C LEU A 127 4.00 -10.49 11.14
N ASN A 128 4.64 -9.43 11.63
CA ASN A 128 4.32 -8.84 12.93
C ASN A 128 3.23 -7.77 12.78
N PRO A 129 2.42 -7.53 13.83
CA PRO A 129 1.48 -6.40 13.80
C PRO A 129 2.22 -5.07 13.58
N GLY A 130 1.80 -4.31 12.56
CA GLY A 130 2.50 -3.07 12.23
C GLY A 130 2.00 -2.37 10.99
N LEU A 131 2.73 -1.31 10.61
CA LEU A 131 2.55 -0.58 9.36
C LEU A 131 3.65 -1.00 8.39
N TYR A 132 3.25 -1.32 7.18
CA TYR A 132 4.15 -1.78 6.12
C TYR A 132 4.12 -0.82 4.94
N LEU A 133 5.30 -0.44 4.46
CA LEU A 133 5.47 0.18 3.15
C LEU A 133 5.59 -0.94 2.12
N VAL A 134 4.71 -0.90 1.13
CA VAL A 134 4.68 -1.84 0.00
C VAL A 134 5.24 -1.15 -1.23
N SER A 135 6.21 -1.78 -1.88
CA SER A 135 6.83 -1.28 -3.12
C SER A 135 6.86 -2.39 -4.17
N GLY A 136 6.35 -2.12 -5.37
CA GLY A 136 6.41 -3.02 -6.52
C GLY A 136 7.55 -2.64 -7.46
N THR A 137 8.23 -3.62 -8.02
CA THR A 137 9.28 -3.42 -9.03
C THR A 137 8.63 -3.26 -10.41
N PRO A 138 8.97 -2.21 -11.18
CA PRO A 138 8.46 -2.06 -12.54
C PRO A 138 8.74 -3.29 -13.41
N VAL A 139 7.81 -3.62 -14.30
CA VAL A 139 7.89 -4.82 -15.16
C VAL A 139 7.35 -4.51 -16.56
N ILE A 140 7.84 -5.24 -17.57
CA ILE A 140 7.30 -5.18 -18.93
C ILE A 140 6.59 -6.52 -19.21
N ILE A 141 5.29 -6.43 -19.54
CA ILE A 141 4.44 -7.59 -19.85
C ILE A 141 3.62 -7.24 -21.10
N GLY A 142 3.62 -8.11 -22.10
CA GLY A 142 2.78 -7.96 -23.29
C GLY A 142 3.01 -6.67 -24.08
N GLY A 143 4.22 -6.08 -24.05
CA GLY A 143 4.52 -4.81 -24.71
C GLY A 143 4.09 -3.56 -23.93
N TRP A 144 3.66 -3.72 -22.67
CA TRP A 144 3.34 -2.65 -21.75
C TRP A 144 4.36 -2.59 -20.60
N ALA A 145 4.82 -1.40 -20.27
CA ALA A 145 5.62 -1.12 -19.09
C ALA A 145 4.66 -0.72 -17.95
N TYR A 146 4.73 -1.46 -16.85
CA TYR A 146 3.94 -1.24 -15.64
C TYR A 146 4.80 -0.67 -14.55
N SER A 147 4.32 0.37 -13.89
CA SER A 147 4.89 0.93 -12.67
C SER A 147 3.84 0.95 -11.55
N PHE A 148 4.33 0.85 -10.31
CA PHE A 148 3.47 0.67 -9.14
C PHE A 148 3.70 1.78 -8.14
N GLN A 149 2.61 2.43 -7.73
CA GLN A 149 2.67 3.41 -6.67
C GLN A 149 2.90 2.70 -5.33
N SER A 150 3.94 3.10 -4.60
CA SER A 150 4.16 2.61 -3.24
C SER A 150 3.09 3.12 -2.30
N PHE A 151 2.69 2.29 -1.33
CA PHE A 151 1.64 2.64 -0.37
C PHE A 151 1.92 2.07 1.01
N LEU A 152 1.27 2.66 2.01
CA LEU A 152 1.30 2.19 3.39
C LEU A 152 0.04 1.39 3.70
N THR A 153 0.20 0.26 4.37
CA THR A 153 -0.90 -0.58 4.82
C THR A 153 -0.63 -1.09 6.23
N SER A 154 -1.64 -1.14 7.08
CA SER A 154 -1.54 -1.82 8.38
C SER A 154 -1.87 -3.31 8.23
N VAL A 155 -1.20 -4.13 9.00
CA VAL A 155 -1.52 -5.55 9.17
C VAL A 155 -1.47 -5.84 10.67
N PRO A 156 -2.62 -6.15 11.32
CA PRO A 156 -3.97 -6.22 10.79
C PRO A 156 -4.53 -4.86 10.40
N THR A 157 -5.66 -4.87 9.67
CA THR A 157 -6.37 -3.66 9.26
C THR A 157 -7.85 -3.76 9.68
N PRO A 158 -8.52 -2.64 10.07
CA PRO A 158 -9.96 -2.67 10.30
C PRO A 158 -10.73 -2.80 8.98
N ASN A 159 -11.86 -3.53 9.00
CA ASN A 159 -12.82 -3.57 7.90
C ASN A 159 -13.83 -2.42 8.02
N VAL A 160 -14.84 -2.42 7.15
CA VAL A 160 -15.90 -1.40 7.12
C VAL A 160 -16.85 -1.47 8.32
N ASP A 161 -16.85 -2.58 9.06
CA ASP A 161 -17.65 -2.82 10.24
C ASP A 161 -16.84 -2.62 11.55
N ASP A 162 -15.66 -2.01 11.45
CA ASP A 162 -14.71 -1.77 12.53
C ASP A 162 -14.18 -3.06 13.21
N GLU A 163 -14.20 -4.20 12.50
CA GLU A 163 -13.62 -5.45 12.94
C GLU A 163 -12.20 -5.63 12.39
N TRP A 164 -11.32 -6.24 13.20
CA TRP A 164 -9.93 -6.49 12.77
C TRP A 164 -9.84 -7.64 11.76
N GLN A 165 -9.25 -7.37 10.60
CA GLN A 165 -8.89 -8.36 9.60
C GLN A 165 -7.42 -8.73 9.73
N TYR A 166 -7.15 -10.00 9.99
CA TYR A 166 -5.82 -10.58 10.14
C TYR A 166 -5.30 -11.27 8.87
N ASP A 167 -6.19 -11.50 7.90
CA ASP A 167 -5.90 -11.93 6.53
C ASP A 167 -6.28 -10.79 5.58
N VAL A 168 -5.29 -9.97 5.25
CA VAL A 168 -5.48 -8.71 4.52
C VAL A 168 -5.20 -8.93 3.05
N LEU A 169 -6.12 -8.52 2.18
CA LEU A 169 -5.93 -8.47 0.73
C LEU A 169 -5.91 -7.02 0.26
N SER A 170 -4.86 -6.62 -0.43
CA SER A 170 -4.76 -5.31 -1.08
C SER A 170 -4.72 -5.43 -2.59
N THR A 171 -5.40 -4.51 -3.26
CA THR A 171 -5.18 -4.23 -4.68
C THR A 171 -4.19 -3.08 -4.82
N ILE A 172 -3.47 -3.05 -5.93
CA ILE A 172 -2.45 -2.03 -6.17
C ILE A 172 -2.93 -0.97 -7.16
N LYS A 173 -2.39 0.25 -7.02
CA LYS A 173 -2.49 1.29 -8.05
C LYS A 173 -1.29 1.15 -8.96
N LEU A 174 -1.55 0.99 -10.24
CA LEU A 174 -0.54 0.91 -11.27
C LEU A 174 -0.75 1.99 -12.33
N GLU A 175 0.33 2.31 -13.01
CA GLU A 175 0.34 3.08 -14.24
C GLU A 175 0.93 2.20 -15.33
N ARG A 176 0.35 2.24 -16.54
CA ARG A 176 0.91 1.56 -17.70
C ARG A 176 1.21 2.54 -18.82
N SER A 177 2.23 2.23 -19.59
CA SER A 177 2.59 2.92 -20.82
C SER A 177 3.11 1.92 -21.84
N PRO A 178 3.02 2.20 -23.14
CA PRO A 178 3.66 1.35 -24.15
C PRO A 178 5.15 1.18 -23.83
N ALA A 179 5.63 -0.07 -23.82
CA ALA A 179 7.04 -0.33 -23.62
C ALA A 179 7.85 0.22 -24.80
N LEU A 180 8.76 1.14 -24.51
CA LEU A 180 9.67 1.67 -25.52
C LEU A 180 10.84 0.69 -25.68
N ILE A 181 11.20 0.40 -26.92
CA ILE A 181 12.40 -0.37 -27.26
C ILE A 181 13.35 0.54 -28.05
N ASP A 182 14.61 0.53 -27.67
CA ASP A 182 15.65 1.18 -28.45
C ASP A 182 16.07 0.24 -29.59
N LEU A 183 15.96 0.73 -30.81
CA LEU A 183 16.40 0.00 -31.99
C LEU A 183 17.70 0.61 -32.51
N GLU A 184 18.76 -0.16 -32.50
CA GLU A 184 20.01 0.23 -33.11
C GLU A 184 20.04 -0.29 -34.57
N CYS A 185 20.20 0.64 -35.53
CA CYS A 185 20.36 0.31 -36.93
C CYS A 185 21.75 0.63 -37.39
N VAL A 186 22.48 -0.36 -37.89
CA VAL A 186 23.79 -0.18 -38.47
C VAL A 186 23.68 -0.33 -39.98
N LYS A 187 24.02 0.73 -40.72
CA LYS A 187 24.11 0.69 -42.18
C LYS A 187 25.49 0.19 -42.61
N VAL A 188 25.53 -0.95 -43.28
CA VAL A 188 26.73 -1.49 -43.92
C VAL A 188 26.63 -1.27 -45.41
N TRP A 189 27.69 -0.68 -45.97
CA TRP A 189 27.81 -0.47 -47.43
C TRP A 189 28.59 -1.61 -48.04
N ASP A 190 27.98 -2.28 -49.03
CA ASP A 190 28.62 -3.30 -49.88
C ASP A 190 28.83 -2.69 -51.26
N ASP A 191 29.86 -1.84 -51.39
CA ASP A 191 30.11 -1.02 -52.58
C ASP A 191 31.60 -1.01 -53.01
N ASP A 192 32.35 -2.04 -52.64
CA ASP A 192 33.80 -2.12 -52.90
C ASP A 192 34.58 -0.85 -52.50
N ASN A 193 34.13 -0.20 -51.44
CA ASN A 193 34.67 1.03 -50.87
C ASN A 193 34.58 2.27 -51.80
N ARG A 194 33.58 2.31 -52.70
CA ARG A 194 33.34 3.44 -53.63
C ARG A 194 32.52 4.56 -52.98
N GLY A 195 33.03 5.18 -51.94
CA GLY A 195 32.33 6.13 -51.09
C GLY A 195 31.72 7.35 -51.81
N THR A 196 32.17 7.69 -53.04
CA THR A 196 31.64 8.80 -53.85
C THR A 196 30.20 8.59 -54.34
N TYR A 197 29.68 7.37 -54.31
CA TYR A 197 28.33 7.02 -54.73
C TYR A 197 27.35 6.84 -53.55
N ARG A 198 27.83 7.00 -52.34
CA ARG A 198 26.96 6.88 -51.15
C ARG A 198 26.07 8.11 -51.01
N PRO A 199 24.74 7.97 -50.86
CA PRO A 199 23.86 9.10 -50.61
C PRO A 199 24.21 9.78 -49.29
N VAL A 200 24.05 11.11 -49.26
CA VAL A 200 24.30 11.93 -48.07
C VAL A 200 23.34 11.60 -46.93
N GLN A 201 22.14 11.10 -47.28
CA GLN A 201 21.10 10.76 -46.33
C GLN A 201 20.42 9.45 -46.76
N ILE A 202 20.07 8.62 -45.81
CA ILE A 202 19.20 7.43 -45.95
C ILE A 202 18.00 7.57 -45.05
N GLU A 203 16.87 7.07 -45.51
CA GLU A 203 15.64 7.03 -44.72
C GLU A 203 15.37 5.58 -44.29
N ILE A 204 15.06 5.36 -43.01
CA ILE A 204 14.78 4.04 -42.44
C ILE A 204 13.34 4.08 -41.98
N HIS A 205 12.51 3.17 -42.51
CA HIS A 205 11.14 3.00 -42.09
C HIS A 205 11.03 1.73 -41.24
N LEU A 206 10.49 1.87 -40.03
CA LEU A 206 10.07 0.73 -39.22
C LEU A 206 8.70 0.27 -39.71
N MET A 207 8.61 -0.97 -40.14
CA MET A 207 7.35 -1.58 -40.58
C MET A 207 6.90 -2.57 -39.51
N GLN A 208 5.61 -2.55 -39.20
CA GLN A 208 4.97 -3.54 -38.33
C GLN A 208 4.16 -4.48 -39.23
N ASP A 209 4.38 -5.79 -39.08
CA ASP A 209 3.61 -6.83 -39.72
C ASP A 209 2.30 -7.17 -38.96
#